data_b0629c0cd8ae38a39a580bff8b73269b
#
_entry.id   b0629c0cd8ae38a39a580bff8b73269b
#
_cell.length_a   1.000
_cell.length_b   1.000
_cell.length_c   1.000
_cell.angle_alpha   90.00
_cell.angle_beta   90.00
_cell.angle_gamma   90.00
#
_symmetry.space_group_name_H-M   'P 1'
#
loop_
_entity.id
_entity.type
_entity.pdbx_description
1 polymer ?
#
loop_
_entity_poly.entity_id
_entity_poly.type
_entity_poly.pdbx_seq_one_letter_code
_entity_poly.pdbx_strand_id
1 'polypeptide(L)'
;SHSMRYFYTSVSRPGRGEPRFIAVGYVDDTQFVRFDSDAASQRMEPRTPWIEQEGPEYWDRNTRNVKAHSQTDRANLGTLRGYYNQSED
;
A
#
# COMPACT_ATOMS: atom_id res chain seq x y z
N SER A 1 -8.29 22.18 13.16
CA SER A 1 -8.43 20.73 13.00
C SER A 1 -7.49 20.22 11.93
N HIS A 2 -7.23 18.90 11.97
CA HIS A 2 -6.33 18.26 11.02
C HIS A 2 -7.00 17.06 10.38
N SER A 3 -6.56 16.73 9.18
CA SER A 3 -7.07 15.57 8.46
C SER A 3 -5.97 14.56 8.23
N MET A 4 -6.35 13.27 8.16
CA MET A 4 -5.45 12.19 7.81
C MET A 4 -6.07 11.45 6.62
N ARG A 5 -5.27 11.17 5.60
CA ARG A 5 -5.73 10.48 4.41
C ARG A 5 -4.73 9.44 3.95
N TYR A 6 -5.25 8.32 3.48
CA TYR A 6 -4.43 7.27 2.87
C TYR A 6 -4.92 7.01 1.46
N PHE A 7 -3.99 6.80 0.55
CA PHE A 7 -4.27 6.44 -0.83
C PHE A 7 -3.61 5.12 -1.14
N TYR A 8 -4.35 4.23 -1.80
CA TYR A 8 -3.85 2.91 -2.17
C TYR A 8 -4.01 2.74 -3.67
N THR A 9 -2.97 2.24 -4.33
CA THR A 9 -2.97 2.00 -5.76
C THR A 9 -2.45 0.59 -6.02
N SER A 10 -3.21 -0.20 -6.79
CA SER A 10 -2.78 -1.52 -7.23
C SER A 10 -2.84 -1.56 -8.75
N VAL A 11 -1.75 -2.02 -9.37
CA VAL A 11 -1.67 -2.14 -10.81
C VAL A 11 -1.27 -3.56 -11.16
N SER A 12 -2.14 -4.26 -11.89
CA SER A 12 -1.85 -5.63 -12.31
C SER A 12 -0.75 -5.64 -13.38
N ARG A 13 0.03 -6.73 -13.39
CA ARG A 13 1.11 -6.93 -14.33
C ARG A 13 0.99 -8.36 -14.90
N PRO A 14 0.02 -8.62 -15.78
CA PRO A 14 -0.24 -9.97 -16.28
C PRO A 14 1.03 -10.61 -16.87
N GLY A 15 1.31 -11.85 -16.44
CA GLY A 15 2.50 -12.57 -16.88
C GLY A 15 3.80 -12.05 -16.29
N ARG A 16 3.76 -11.05 -15.41
CA ARG A 16 4.95 -10.41 -14.88
C ARG A 16 4.96 -10.36 -13.34
N GLY A 17 4.29 -11.33 -12.73
CA GLY A 17 4.23 -11.45 -11.29
C GLY A 17 2.98 -10.80 -10.69
N GLU A 18 3.04 -10.49 -9.42
CA GLU A 18 1.92 -9.94 -8.71
C GLU A 18 1.72 -8.45 -9.02
N PRO A 19 0.52 -7.93 -8.77
CA PRO A 19 0.28 -6.49 -8.94
C PRO A 19 1.24 -5.67 -8.09
N ARG A 20 1.64 -4.52 -8.60
CA ARG A 20 2.37 -3.56 -7.80
C ARG A 20 1.38 -2.82 -6.92
N PHE A 21 1.69 -2.74 -5.63
CA PHE A 21 0.84 -2.07 -4.66
C PHE A 21 1.62 -0.93 -4.01
N ILE A 22 1.02 0.26 -4.00
CA ILE A 22 1.62 1.44 -3.38
C ILE A 22 0.61 2.04 -2.43
N ALA A 23 1.05 2.36 -1.22
CA ALA A 23 0.24 3.06 -0.23
C ALA A 23 0.98 4.31 0.21
N VAL A 24 0.27 5.43 0.30
CA VAL A 24 0.83 6.67 0.84
C VAL A 24 -0.15 7.26 1.85
N GLY A 25 0.38 7.81 2.92
CA GLY A 25 -0.42 8.46 3.95
C GLY A 25 -0.03 9.91 4.09
N TYR A 26 -1.03 10.74 4.34
CA TYR A 26 -0.86 12.18 4.50
C TYR A 26 -1.51 12.66 5.78
N VAL A 27 -0.84 13.58 6.46
CA VAL A 27 -1.48 14.42 7.49
C VAL A 27 -1.55 15.81 6.88
N ASP A 28 -2.77 16.32 6.72
CA ASP A 28 -3.03 17.52 5.96
C ASP A 28 -2.42 17.37 4.56
N ASP A 29 -1.48 18.21 4.18
CA ASP A 29 -0.86 18.13 2.85
C ASP A 29 0.54 17.53 2.88
N THR A 30 0.96 16.95 4.02
CA THR A 30 2.29 16.41 4.19
C THR A 30 2.26 14.88 4.16
N GLN A 31 3.00 14.28 3.23
CA GLN A 31 3.15 12.82 3.21
C GLN A 31 4.01 12.40 4.39
N PHE A 32 3.55 11.43 5.16
CA PHE A 32 4.31 10.99 6.34
C PHE A 32 4.71 9.52 6.31
N VAL A 33 4.03 8.67 5.54
CA VAL A 33 4.38 7.25 5.40
C VAL A 33 4.18 6.78 3.98
N ARG A 34 4.91 5.72 3.61
CA ARG A 34 4.68 5.05 2.33
C ARG A 34 4.97 3.56 2.45
N PHE A 35 4.36 2.79 1.56
CA PHE A 35 4.69 1.40 1.33
C PHE A 35 4.68 1.16 -0.18
N ASP A 36 5.71 0.46 -0.68
CA ASP A 36 5.79 0.09 -2.10
C ASP A 36 6.18 -1.37 -2.17
N SER A 37 5.32 -2.19 -2.77
CA SER A 37 5.58 -3.63 -2.85
C SER A 37 6.83 -3.97 -3.66
N ASP A 38 7.29 -3.07 -4.53
CA ASP A 38 8.52 -3.28 -5.29
C ASP A 38 9.77 -2.83 -4.55
N ALA A 39 9.64 -2.14 -3.42
CA ALA A 39 10.78 -1.70 -2.65
C ALA A 39 11.41 -2.86 -1.88
N ALA A 40 12.70 -2.72 -1.53
CA ALA A 40 13.44 -3.78 -0.87
C ALA A 40 12.99 -4.04 0.57
N SER A 41 12.54 -3.00 1.28
CA SER A 41 12.26 -3.10 2.71
C SER A 41 11.08 -3.99 3.05
N GLN A 42 10.05 -4.00 2.20
CA GLN A 42 8.78 -4.68 2.47
C GLN A 42 8.16 -4.22 3.79
N ARG A 43 8.37 -2.95 4.14
CA ARG A 43 7.92 -2.33 5.37
C ARG A 43 7.25 -0.99 5.05
N MET A 44 6.28 -0.59 5.89
CA MET A 44 5.82 0.80 5.90
C MET A 44 7.01 1.67 6.30
N GLU A 45 7.24 2.76 5.57
CA GLU A 45 8.42 3.59 5.75
C GLU A 45 8.04 5.02 6.14
N PRO A 46 8.82 5.64 7.05
CA PRO A 46 8.59 7.04 7.39
C PRO A 46 9.02 7.97 6.26
N ARG A 47 8.30 9.08 6.11
CA ARG A 47 8.61 10.11 5.12
C ARG A 47 8.79 11.49 5.74
N THR A 48 8.65 11.59 7.07
CA THR A 48 8.91 12.83 7.81
C THR A 48 9.63 12.50 9.11
N PRO A 49 10.45 13.44 9.64
CA PRO A 49 11.17 13.17 10.89
C PRO A 49 10.26 12.91 12.09
N TRP A 50 9.10 13.55 12.16
CA TRP A 50 8.26 13.43 13.34
C TRP A 50 7.61 12.05 13.50
N ILE A 51 7.45 11.28 12.40
CA ILE A 51 6.92 9.93 12.52
C ILE A 51 8.03 8.91 12.79
N GLU A 52 9.29 9.28 12.53
CA GLU A 52 10.42 8.39 12.78
C GLU A 52 10.56 8.07 14.27
N GLN A 53 9.98 8.89 15.13
CA GLN A 53 10.04 8.68 16.58
C GLN A 53 9.17 7.50 17.03
N GLU A 54 8.25 7.03 16.21
CA GLU A 54 7.40 5.90 16.58
C GLU A 54 8.24 4.64 16.70
N GLY A 55 7.92 3.82 17.70
CA GLY A 55 8.69 2.63 18.00
C GLY A 55 8.41 1.47 17.08
N PRO A 56 9.13 0.35 17.27
CA PRO A 56 8.99 -0.83 16.41
C PRO A 56 7.57 -1.37 16.34
N GLU A 57 6.80 -1.27 17.42
CA GLU A 57 5.42 -1.77 17.43
C GLU A 57 4.54 -1.02 16.43
N TYR A 58 4.75 0.29 16.30
CA TYR A 58 4.02 1.11 15.35
C TYR A 58 4.30 0.61 13.92
N TRP A 59 5.58 0.44 13.59
CA TRP A 59 5.97 0.05 12.23
C TRP A 59 5.57 -1.39 11.91
N ASP A 60 5.64 -2.30 12.89
CA ASP A 60 5.19 -3.67 12.69
C ASP A 60 3.70 -3.73 12.44
N ARG A 61 2.91 -3.01 13.23
CA ARG A 61 1.46 -2.99 13.07
C ARG A 61 1.05 -2.40 11.73
N ASN A 62 1.64 -1.27 11.37
CA ASN A 62 1.31 -0.60 10.12
C ASN A 62 1.75 -1.43 8.91
N THR A 63 2.88 -2.09 9.00
CA THR A 63 3.33 -2.99 7.93
C THR A 63 2.36 -4.15 7.75
N ARG A 64 1.93 -4.79 8.85
CA ARG A 64 0.96 -5.88 8.77
C ARG A 64 -0.35 -5.42 8.13
N ASN A 65 -0.83 -4.25 8.56
CA ASN A 65 -2.10 -3.74 8.05
C ASN A 65 -2.04 -3.42 6.56
N VAL A 66 -0.96 -2.79 6.10
CA VAL A 66 -0.84 -2.43 4.69
C VAL A 66 -0.66 -3.67 3.82
N LYS A 67 0.03 -4.69 4.32
CA LYS A 67 0.17 -5.95 3.57
C LYS A 67 -1.17 -6.67 3.46
N ALA A 68 -1.97 -6.67 4.52
CA ALA A 68 -3.31 -7.26 4.47
C ALA A 68 -4.17 -6.51 3.44
N HIS A 69 -4.07 -5.18 3.40
CA HIS A 69 -4.80 -4.38 2.43
C HIS A 69 -4.38 -4.72 1.00
N SER A 70 -3.08 -4.91 0.78
CA SER A 70 -2.59 -5.28 -0.55
C SER A 70 -3.13 -6.61 -1.03
N GLN A 71 -3.30 -7.58 -0.13
CA GLN A 71 -3.88 -8.87 -0.49
C GLN A 71 -5.35 -8.75 -0.84
N THR A 72 -6.09 -7.91 -0.12
CA THR A 72 -7.49 -7.62 -0.43
C THR A 72 -7.61 -6.98 -1.81
N ASP A 73 -6.77 -5.98 -2.11
CA ASP A 73 -6.79 -5.32 -3.41
C ASP A 73 -6.45 -6.29 -4.55
N ARG A 74 -5.48 -7.16 -4.32
CA ARG A 74 -5.10 -8.17 -5.29
C ARG A 74 -6.28 -9.10 -5.61
N ALA A 75 -6.98 -9.55 -4.58
CA ALA A 75 -8.17 -10.39 -4.78
C ALA A 75 -9.26 -9.63 -5.54
N ASN A 76 -9.46 -8.35 -5.19
CA ASN A 76 -10.45 -7.52 -5.86
C ASN A 76 -10.12 -7.28 -7.33
N LEU A 77 -8.86 -7.10 -7.68
CA LEU A 77 -8.46 -6.99 -9.08
C LEU A 77 -8.82 -8.25 -9.87
N GLY A 78 -8.58 -9.42 -9.28
CA GLY A 78 -8.96 -10.69 -9.90
C GLY A 78 -10.47 -10.80 -10.10
N THR A 79 -11.24 -10.40 -9.09
CA THR A 79 -12.70 -10.41 -9.17
C THR A 79 -13.22 -9.48 -10.26
N LEU A 80 -12.67 -8.26 -10.32
CA LEU A 80 -13.07 -7.27 -11.33
C LEU A 80 -12.72 -7.76 -12.74
N ARG A 81 -11.56 -8.38 -12.90
CA ARG A 81 -11.17 -8.97 -14.18
C ARG A 81 -12.21 -10.00 -14.63
N GLY A 82 -12.67 -10.84 -13.70
CA GLY A 82 -13.71 -11.81 -13.99
C GLY A 82 -15.02 -11.18 -14.40
N TYR A 83 -15.45 -10.13 -13.67
CA TYR A 83 -16.68 -9.41 -13.97
C TYR A 83 -16.65 -8.79 -15.37
N TYR A 84 -15.52 -8.24 -15.76
CA TYR A 84 -15.38 -7.58 -17.07
C TYR A 84 -14.87 -8.51 -18.16
N ASN A 85 -14.75 -9.82 -17.85
CA ASN A 85 -14.33 -10.84 -18.80
C ASN A 85 -13.00 -10.49 -19.47
N GLN A 86 -12.06 -9.98 -18.68
CA GLN A 86 -10.73 -9.59 -19.17
C GLN A 86 -9.75 -10.74 -18.99
N SER A 87 -8.83 -10.90 -19.95
CA SER A 87 -7.82 -11.93 -19.84
C SER A 87 -6.66 -11.45 -18.98
N GLU A 88 -5.79 -12.40 -18.56
CA GLU A 88 -4.58 -12.06 -17.85
C GLU A 88 -3.52 -11.42 -18.73
N ASP A 89 -3.62 -11.61 -20.01
CA ASP A 89 -2.71 -11.03 -20.99
C ASP A 89 -3.25 -9.68 -21.47
#